data_8674eef8bfd6fa47ecacc29b1caf8e7e
#
_entry.id   8674eef8bfd6fa47ecacc29b1caf8e7e
#
_cell.length_a   1.000
_cell.length_b   1.000
_cell.length_c   1.000
_cell.angle_alpha   90.00
_cell.angle_beta   90.00
_cell.angle_gamma   90.00
#
_symmetry.space_group_name_H-M   'P 1'
#
loop_
_entity.id
_entity.type
_entity.pdbx_description
1 polymer ?
#
loop_
_entity_poly.entity_id
_entity_poly.type
_entity_poly.pdbx_seq_one_letter_code
_entity_poly.pdbx_strand_id
1 'polypeptide(L)'
;MFEAAENEHLLDEATYDAKLPKLREALLAAQYELKAQGRFPVIVLINGIEGAGKGETVKLLNEWMDPRLIRVETFLQPTAEERQHPPAWRYWQRLPGKGRTGVFFGNWYSQMLHGRVNKELSRVELDAAIGQAERFERMLADEGALILKFWFHLSKPQLKQRLKHLKNDPRLGWKLSPLDWRQAKVYDRFVKEGERVVRRTHHDYAPWHVVPGFDERFRSLTVGTVLLKALQRALANKPRKQRRAAAVVPPPVDGRGVLEAMDLTQRLDKADYEDQLLTEQARLARLLRDKKYRRHALVAAFEGNDAAGKGSAIRRVTGALDPRQYRIVPVAAPSDEELAQPYLWRFWRHIPRQANFTIFDRSWYGRVLVERVEELTPVADWQRAYGEINDFEEQLHDAGIVLAKFWLAIDQDTQLERFRAREETPFKRFKITEDDWRNRDKWDLYSQAVNDMVVQTSTAIAPWTLVEANDKRFARVKVVRTLNEALERAYDKG
;
A
#
# COMPACT_ATOMS: atom_id res chain seq x y z
N MET A 1 31.65 -3.26 0.52
CA MET A 1 30.57 -3.28 -0.52
C MET A 1 30.69 -2.09 -1.45
N PHE A 2 31.01 -0.90 -0.95
CA PHE A 2 31.12 0.32 -1.76
C PHE A 2 32.52 0.57 -2.34
N GLU A 3 33.52 -0.17 -1.93
CA GLU A 3 34.93 -0.02 -2.30
C GLU A 3 35.17 0.04 -3.82
N ALA A 4 34.46 -0.81 -4.58
CA ALA A 4 34.57 -0.80 -6.03
C ALA A 4 34.09 0.53 -6.68
N ALA A 5 33.18 1.24 -6.03
CA ALA A 5 32.69 2.55 -6.50
C ALA A 5 33.58 3.73 -6.06
N GLU A 6 34.57 3.49 -5.21
CA GLU A 6 35.56 4.47 -4.78
C GLU A 6 36.78 4.56 -5.69
N ASN A 7 36.97 3.57 -6.56
CA ASN A 7 38.01 3.61 -7.58
C ASN A 7 37.73 4.71 -8.60
N GLU A 8 38.77 5.18 -9.29
CA GLU A 8 38.61 6.17 -10.34
C GLU A 8 37.97 5.52 -11.59
N HIS A 9 36.68 5.77 -11.74
CA HIS A 9 35.94 5.44 -12.94
C HIS A 9 35.81 6.70 -13.80
N LEU A 10 36.73 6.89 -14.73
CA LEU A 10 36.73 8.04 -15.63
C LEU A 10 36.25 7.63 -17.02
N LEU A 11 35.47 8.46 -17.65
CA LEU A 11 35.03 8.29 -19.05
C LEU A 11 35.39 9.52 -19.86
N ASP A 12 36.18 9.34 -20.90
CA ASP A 12 36.53 10.42 -21.83
C ASP A 12 35.30 10.89 -22.61
N GLU A 13 35.38 12.12 -23.08
CA GLU A 13 34.29 12.79 -23.80
C GLU A 13 33.95 12.10 -25.11
N ALA A 14 34.95 11.68 -25.87
CA ALA A 14 34.74 11.06 -27.18
C ALA A 14 33.98 9.71 -27.02
N THR A 15 34.33 8.92 -26.02
CA THR A 15 33.62 7.68 -25.69
C THR A 15 32.18 7.96 -25.21
N TYR A 16 31.98 9.01 -24.42
CA TYR A 16 30.65 9.42 -23.96
C TYR A 16 29.77 9.83 -25.13
N ASP A 17 30.26 10.72 -25.99
CA ASP A 17 29.55 11.28 -27.16
C ASP A 17 29.21 10.19 -28.19
N ALA A 18 30.06 9.19 -28.33
CA ALA A 18 29.81 8.04 -29.23
C ALA A 18 28.70 7.10 -28.68
N LYS A 19 28.58 6.94 -27.35
CA LYS A 19 27.65 6.00 -26.73
C LYS A 19 26.29 6.63 -26.40
N LEU A 20 26.25 7.90 -26.04
CA LEU A 20 25.06 8.58 -25.56
C LEU A 20 23.88 8.57 -26.56
N PRO A 21 24.06 8.90 -27.86
CA PRO A 21 22.94 8.93 -28.81
C PRO A 21 22.25 7.56 -28.93
N LYS A 22 23.02 6.49 -29.02
CA LYS A 22 22.49 5.11 -29.09
C LYS A 22 21.74 4.70 -27.84
N LEU A 23 22.26 5.11 -26.67
CA LEU A 23 21.59 4.82 -25.38
C LEU A 23 20.25 5.58 -25.29
N ARG A 24 20.21 6.86 -25.68
CA ARG A 24 18.98 7.68 -25.66
C ARG A 24 17.92 7.11 -26.59
N GLU A 25 18.28 6.77 -27.83
CA GLU A 25 17.37 6.14 -28.78
C GLU A 25 16.78 4.84 -28.23
N ALA A 26 17.63 3.95 -27.70
CA ALA A 26 17.18 2.68 -27.14
C ALA A 26 16.31 2.85 -25.88
N LEU A 27 16.60 3.83 -25.01
CA LEU A 27 15.78 4.14 -23.84
C LEU A 27 14.40 4.65 -24.25
N LEU A 28 14.33 5.55 -25.25
CA LEU A 28 13.05 6.02 -25.78
C LEU A 28 12.25 4.88 -26.40
N ALA A 29 12.87 4.04 -27.23
CA ALA A 29 12.21 2.89 -27.84
C ALA A 29 11.65 1.94 -26.76
N ALA A 30 12.45 1.59 -25.75
CA ALA A 30 12.00 0.74 -24.63
C ALA A 30 10.88 1.38 -23.80
N GLN A 31 10.91 2.71 -23.60
CA GLN A 31 9.86 3.44 -22.90
C GLN A 31 8.53 3.43 -23.67
N TYR A 32 8.56 3.62 -24.99
CA TYR A 32 7.35 3.55 -25.82
C TYR A 32 6.81 2.12 -25.90
N GLU A 33 7.67 1.11 -25.93
CA GLU A 33 7.27 -0.28 -25.85
C GLU A 33 6.63 -0.62 -24.50
N LEU A 34 7.19 -0.13 -23.38
CA LEU A 34 6.59 -0.24 -22.04
C LEU A 34 5.18 0.33 -22.02
N LYS A 35 4.99 1.54 -22.60
CA LYS A 35 3.67 2.16 -22.73
C LYS A 35 2.71 1.31 -23.57
N ALA A 36 3.15 0.83 -24.72
CA ALA A 36 2.32 0.05 -25.64
C ALA A 36 1.89 -1.29 -25.04
N GLN A 37 2.79 -1.98 -24.32
CA GLN A 37 2.47 -3.22 -23.65
C GLN A 37 1.59 -3.01 -22.42
N GLY A 38 1.77 -1.92 -21.65
CA GLY A 38 0.97 -1.57 -20.47
C GLY A 38 0.94 -2.65 -19.37
N ARG A 39 1.94 -3.54 -19.31
CA ARG A 39 1.90 -4.72 -18.44
C ARG A 39 2.36 -4.48 -17.01
N PHE A 40 3.31 -3.58 -16.83
CA PHE A 40 3.95 -3.32 -15.52
C PHE A 40 4.38 -1.87 -15.38
N PRO A 41 4.45 -1.34 -14.16
CA PRO A 41 5.10 -0.07 -13.85
C PRO A 41 6.59 -0.26 -13.63
N VAL A 42 7.37 0.81 -13.79
CA VAL A 42 8.78 0.88 -13.45
C VAL A 42 8.98 1.84 -12.28
N ILE A 43 9.65 1.38 -11.22
CA ILE A 43 9.94 2.16 -10.01
C ILE A 43 11.45 2.26 -9.88
N VAL A 44 11.98 3.49 -9.98
CA VAL A 44 13.41 3.77 -9.84
C VAL A 44 13.66 4.52 -8.54
N LEU A 45 14.40 3.93 -7.61
CA LEU A 45 14.74 4.55 -6.32
C LEU A 45 16.14 5.14 -6.37
N ILE A 46 16.25 6.41 -6.02
CA ILE A 46 17.52 7.15 -6.02
C ILE A 46 17.96 7.45 -4.57
N ASN A 47 19.07 6.85 -4.17
CA ASN A 47 19.66 7.00 -2.83
C ASN A 47 21.17 7.16 -2.91
N GLY A 48 21.82 7.43 -1.79
CA GLY A 48 23.28 7.52 -1.68
C GLY A 48 23.78 8.85 -1.11
N ILE A 49 25.08 9.07 -1.24
CA ILE A 49 25.76 10.23 -0.67
C ILE A 49 25.27 11.54 -1.29
N GLU A 50 25.08 12.58 -0.50
CA GLU A 50 24.82 13.92 -1.03
C GLU A 50 26.05 14.44 -1.79
N GLY A 51 25.81 15.17 -2.85
CA GLY A 51 26.89 15.60 -3.75
C GLY A 51 27.36 14.52 -4.74
N ALA A 52 26.86 13.28 -4.68
CA ALA A 52 27.26 12.21 -5.61
C ALA A 52 26.54 12.30 -6.99
N GLY A 53 25.85 13.40 -7.31
CA GLY A 53 25.26 13.62 -8.63
C GLY A 53 23.89 13.01 -8.84
N LYS A 54 23.18 12.66 -7.79
CA LYS A 54 21.80 12.11 -7.83
C LYS A 54 20.85 12.99 -8.65
N GLY A 55 20.73 14.26 -8.31
CA GLY A 55 19.83 15.22 -8.98
C GLY A 55 20.21 15.50 -10.44
N GLU A 56 21.53 15.53 -10.74
CA GLU A 56 22.03 15.67 -12.10
C GLU A 56 21.61 14.48 -12.98
N THR A 57 21.78 13.26 -12.45
CA THR A 57 21.35 12.04 -13.16
C THR A 57 19.83 11.97 -13.38
N VAL A 58 19.03 12.39 -12.40
CA VAL A 58 17.57 12.44 -12.56
C VAL A 58 17.17 13.44 -13.66
N LYS A 59 17.83 14.60 -13.73
CA LYS A 59 17.60 15.55 -14.84
C LYS A 59 17.92 14.93 -16.21
N LEU A 60 19.07 14.26 -16.33
CA LEU A 60 19.47 13.61 -17.58
C LEU A 60 18.48 12.49 -17.99
N LEU A 61 17.95 11.72 -17.07
CA LEU A 61 16.90 10.74 -17.39
C LEU A 61 15.66 11.41 -17.99
N ASN A 62 15.24 12.55 -17.46
CA ASN A 62 14.12 13.32 -18.03
C ASN A 62 14.43 13.94 -19.40
N GLU A 63 15.69 14.25 -19.68
CA GLU A 63 16.12 14.73 -21.00
C GLU A 63 16.24 13.60 -22.02
N TRP A 64 16.59 12.39 -21.57
CA TRP A 64 16.81 11.24 -22.44
C TRP A 64 15.54 10.47 -22.75
N MET A 65 14.50 10.62 -21.93
CA MET A 65 13.23 9.89 -22.03
C MET A 65 12.08 10.89 -22.27
N ASP A 66 10.94 10.39 -22.72
CA ASP A 66 9.74 11.21 -22.87
C ASP A 66 9.18 11.59 -21.48
N PRO A 67 9.18 12.89 -21.12
CA PRO A 67 8.73 13.34 -19.80
C PRO A 67 7.24 13.10 -19.52
N ARG A 68 6.44 12.81 -20.54
CA ARG A 68 5.02 12.46 -20.40
C ARG A 68 4.84 11.05 -19.84
N LEU A 69 5.86 10.19 -19.91
CA LEU A 69 5.84 8.79 -19.52
C LEU A 69 6.73 8.48 -18.31
N ILE A 70 7.53 9.45 -17.87
CA ILE A 70 8.36 9.37 -16.66
C ILE A 70 7.95 10.47 -15.69
N ARG A 71 7.84 10.15 -14.42
CA ARG A 71 7.48 11.09 -13.36
C ARG A 71 8.51 11.06 -12.26
N VAL A 72 9.00 12.23 -11.87
CA VAL A 72 9.90 12.36 -10.72
C VAL A 72 9.08 12.74 -9.50
N GLU A 73 9.10 11.89 -8.50
CA GLU A 73 8.47 12.12 -7.21
C GLU A 73 9.55 12.41 -6.16
N THR A 74 9.44 13.56 -5.51
CA THR A 74 10.39 13.99 -4.48
C THR A 74 9.72 13.94 -3.11
N PHE A 75 10.33 13.19 -2.19
CA PHE A 75 9.83 13.05 -0.82
C PHE A 75 10.80 13.71 0.14
N LEU A 76 10.46 14.91 0.57
CA LEU A 76 11.14 15.63 1.65
C LEU A 76 10.55 15.20 3.01
N GLN A 77 10.79 16.02 4.06
CA GLN A 77 10.11 15.82 5.34
C GLN A 77 8.58 15.76 5.14
N PRO A 78 7.87 14.89 5.84
CA PRO A 78 6.43 14.77 5.70
C PRO A 78 5.73 16.11 5.96
N THR A 79 4.76 16.42 5.12
CA THR A 79 3.88 17.58 5.30
C THR A 79 2.97 17.41 6.53
N ALA A 80 2.26 18.46 6.94
CA ALA A 80 1.30 18.37 8.04
C ALA A 80 0.17 17.36 7.74
N GLU A 81 -0.25 17.28 6.48
CA GLU A 81 -1.24 16.29 6.01
C GLU A 81 -0.69 14.87 6.05
N GLU A 82 0.50 14.65 5.49
CA GLU A 82 1.14 13.33 5.45
C GLU A 82 1.40 12.75 6.84
N ARG A 83 1.68 13.62 7.84
CA ARG A 83 1.83 13.19 9.25
C ARG A 83 0.53 12.71 9.91
N GLN A 84 -0.63 13.03 9.34
CA GLN A 84 -1.93 12.58 9.83
C GLN A 84 -2.36 11.23 9.23
N HIS A 85 -1.55 10.68 8.34
CA HIS A 85 -1.76 9.38 7.70
C HIS A 85 -0.63 8.38 8.05
N PRO A 86 -0.82 7.08 7.83
CA PRO A 86 0.27 6.11 7.96
C PRO A 86 1.47 6.50 7.09
N PRO A 87 2.71 6.25 7.54
CA PRO A 87 3.91 6.69 6.81
C PRO A 87 3.99 6.22 5.35
N ALA A 88 3.47 5.03 5.04
CA ALA A 88 3.45 4.49 3.68
C ALA A 88 2.45 5.19 2.75
N TRP A 89 1.42 5.85 3.29
CA TRP A 89 0.35 6.49 2.53
C TRP A 89 0.88 7.42 1.44
N ARG A 90 1.88 8.24 1.74
CA ARG A 90 2.48 9.19 0.80
C ARG A 90 3.09 8.52 -0.43
N TYR A 91 3.68 7.34 -0.27
CA TYR A 91 4.28 6.58 -1.38
C TYR A 91 3.19 5.93 -2.24
N TRP A 92 2.15 5.39 -1.62
CA TRP A 92 1.01 4.82 -2.31
C TRP A 92 0.32 5.83 -3.23
N GLN A 93 0.19 7.09 -2.82
CA GLN A 93 -0.41 8.16 -3.62
C GLN A 93 0.39 8.48 -4.89
N ARG A 94 1.65 8.09 -4.95
CA ARG A 94 2.61 8.47 -5.99
C ARG A 94 3.12 7.30 -6.84
N LEU A 95 2.63 6.09 -6.61
CA LEU A 95 3.02 4.93 -7.41
C LEU A 95 2.68 5.16 -8.90
N PRO A 96 3.60 4.82 -9.82
CA PRO A 96 3.29 4.85 -11.25
C PRO A 96 2.33 3.71 -11.60
N GLY A 97 1.39 3.98 -12.51
CA GLY A 97 0.57 2.93 -13.10
C GLY A 97 1.34 2.11 -14.14
N LYS A 98 0.80 0.98 -14.54
CA LYS A 98 1.34 0.14 -15.62
C LYS A 98 1.62 0.96 -16.88
N GLY A 99 2.74 0.68 -17.54
CA GLY A 99 3.17 1.44 -18.73
C GLY A 99 3.87 2.78 -18.43
N ARG A 100 4.12 3.10 -17.17
CA ARG A 100 4.75 4.34 -16.69
C ARG A 100 5.98 4.08 -15.86
N THR A 101 6.87 5.10 -15.81
CA THR A 101 8.08 5.09 -14.96
C THR A 101 7.96 6.14 -13.88
N GLY A 102 8.14 5.75 -12.61
CA GLY A 102 8.29 6.66 -11.47
C GLY A 102 9.73 6.68 -10.97
N VAL A 103 10.33 7.85 -10.86
CA VAL A 103 11.65 8.06 -10.25
C VAL A 103 11.44 8.67 -8.87
N PHE A 104 11.74 7.92 -7.81
CA PHE A 104 11.56 8.35 -6.43
C PHE A 104 12.87 8.93 -5.90
N PHE A 105 12.95 10.25 -5.89
CA PHE A 105 14.06 11.00 -5.36
C PHE A 105 13.76 11.44 -3.92
N GLY A 106 14.40 10.78 -2.96
CA GLY A 106 13.84 10.62 -1.63
C GLY A 106 12.74 9.56 -1.64
N ASN A 107 12.81 8.57 -0.77
CA ASN A 107 11.89 7.44 -0.75
C ASN A 107 11.87 6.82 0.66
N TRP A 108 11.27 5.65 0.83
CA TRP A 108 11.15 4.97 2.12
C TRP A 108 12.50 4.69 2.78
N TYR A 109 13.59 4.53 2.04
CA TYR A 109 14.94 4.38 2.60
C TYR A 109 15.50 5.68 3.16
N SER A 110 15.17 6.82 2.58
CA SER A 110 15.76 8.11 2.96
C SER A 110 15.42 8.49 4.39
N GLN A 111 14.15 8.35 4.80
CA GLN A 111 13.72 8.68 6.16
C GLN A 111 14.38 7.78 7.21
N MET A 112 14.41 6.47 7.00
CA MET A 112 15.02 5.54 7.95
C MET A 112 16.53 5.75 8.09
N LEU A 113 17.22 6.04 6.98
CA LEU A 113 18.66 6.33 7.01
C LEU A 113 18.95 7.64 7.75
N HIS A 114 18.23 8.72 7.42
CA HIS A 114 18.42 10.01 8.10
C HIS A 114 18.08 9.93 9.59
N GLY A 115 16.94 9.31 9.94
CA GLY A 115 16.55 9.14 11.34
C GLY A 115 17.58 8.33 12.13
N ARG A 116 18.15 7.28 11.54
CA ARG A 116 19.20 6.48 12.19
C ARG A 116 20.50 7.25 12.34
N VAL A 117 20.93 7.97 11.30
CA VAL A 117 22.17 8.76 11.32
C VAL A 117 22.09 9.93 12.30
N ASN A 118 20.93 10.55 12.43
CA ASN A 118 20.66 11.63 13.37
C ASN A 118 20.38 11.14 14.81
N LYS A 119 20.34 9.81 15.04
CA LYS A 119 19.98 9.19 16.34
C LYS A 119 18.51 9.40 16.75
N GLU A 120 17.64 9.68 15.80
CA GLU A 120 16.19 9.78 15.98
C GLU A 120 15.54 8.39 16.00
N LEU A 121 16.15 7.40 15.33
CA LEU A 121 15.74 6.00 15.32
C LEU A 121 16.76 5.11 16.04
N SER A 122 16.27 4.23 16.90
CA SER A 122 17.03 3.13 17.47
C SER A 122 17.40 2.10 16.40
N ARG A 123 18.23 1.14 16.76
CA ARG A 123 18.58 0.03 15.86
C ARG A 123 17.39 -0.90 15.59
N VAL A 124 16.55 -1.13 16.60
CA VAL A 124 15.37 -1.98 16.50
C VAL A 124 14.34 -1.35 15.56
N GLU A 125 14.10 -0.04 15.68
CA GLU A 125 13.20 0.70 14.80
C GLU A 125 13.71 0.74 13.36
N LEU A 126 15.02 0.87 13.14
CA LEU A 126 15.60 0.76 11.80
C LEU A 126 15.37 -0.64 11.22
N ASP A 127 15.56 -1.71 11.99
CA ASP A 127 15.37 -3.08 11.52
C ASP A 127 13.88 -3.35 11.19
N ALA A 128 12.97 -2.82 11.98
CA ALA A 128 11.53 -2.86 11.69
C ALA A 128 11.19 -2.12 10.40
N ALA A 129 11.72 -0.89 10.20
CA ALA A 129 11.51 -0.11 8.99
C ALA A 129 12.08 -0.80 7.73
N ILE A 130 13.24 -1.45 7.85
CA ILE A 130 13.82 -2.27 6.77
C ILE A 130 12.86 -3.41 6.42
N GLY A 131 12.34 -4.15 7.40
CA GLY A 131 11.39 -5.23 7.18
C GLY A 131 10.10 -4.77 6.50
N GLN A 132 9.57 -3.60 6.87
CA GLN A 132 8.42 -2.99 6.19
C GLN A 132 8.73 -2.63 4.73
N ALA A 133 9.91 -2.06 4.45
CA ALA A 133 10.35 -1.74 3.09
C ALA A 133 10.50 -3.01 2.24
N GLU A 134 11.05 -4.10 2.78
CA GLU A 134 11.19 -5.40 2.11
C GLU A 134 9.82 -5.98 1.73
N ARG A 135 8.84 -5.97 2.66
CA ARG A 135 7.48 -6.44 2.39
C ARG A 135 6.78 -5.58 1.34
N PHE A 136 6.93 -4.25 1.42
CA PHE A 136 6.37 -3.33 0.44
C PHE A 136 6.94 -3.55 -0.97
N GLU A 137 8.26 -3.64 -1.11
CA GLU A 137 8.92 -3.91 -2.39
C GLU A 137 8.56 -5.29 -2.93
N ARG A 138 8.46 -6.29 -2.06
CA ARG A 138 8.05 -7.64 -2.45
C ARG A 138 6.64 -7.65 -3.01
N MET A 139 5.68 -7.03 -2.34
CA MET A 139 4.31 -6.91 -2.80
C MET A 139 4.23 -6.17 -4.14
N LEU A 140 4.96 -5.06 -4.31
CA LEU A 140 5.02 -4.32 -5.58
C LEU A 140 5.59 -5.18 -6.72
N ALA A 141 6.64 -5.95 -6.45
CA ALA A 141 7.25 -6.86 -7.42
C ALA A 141 6.34 -8.04 -7.78
N ASP A 142 5.64 -8.61 -6.79
CA ASP A 142 4.67 -9.69 -7.00
C ASP A 142 3.44 -9.19 -7.78
N GLU A 143 3.06 -7.90 -7.67
CA GLU A 143 2.08 -7.22 -8.53
C GLU A 143 2.66 -6.83 -9.91
N GLY A 144 3.90 -7.21 -10.19
CA GLY A 144 4.56 -7.10 -11.49
C GLY A 144 5.42 -5.85 -11.67
N ALA A 145 5.61 -5.00 -10.68
CA ALA A 145 6.47 -3.82 -10.82
C ALA A 145 7.93 -4.19 -11.07
N LEU A 146 8.57 -3.49 -12.02
CA LEU A 146 10.02 -3.51 -12.17
C LEU A 146 10.63 -2.48 -11.22
N ILE A 147 11.35 -2.96 -10.20
CA ILE A 147 11.97 -2.11 -9.19
C ILE A 147 13.48 -2.07 -9.41
N LEU A 148 14.05 -0.87 -9.54
CA LEU A 148 15.49 -0.62 -9.66
C LEU A 148 15.92 0.34 -8.57
N LYS A 149 16.96 -0.03 -7.83
CA LYS A 149 17.49 0.79 -6.73
C LYS A 149 18.93 1.20 -7.03
N PHE A 150 19.19 2.52 -7.00
CA PHE A 150 20.52 3.07 -7.22
C PHE A 150 21.06 3.70 -5.93
N TRP A 151 22.29 3.30 -5.58
CA TRP A 151 23.06 3.92 -4.52
C TRP A 151 24.25 4.67 -5.12
N PHE A 152 24.16 5.99 -5.13
CA PHE A 152 25.24 6.87 -5.59
C PHE A 152 26.30 7.02 -4.51
N HIS A 153 27.54 6.66 -4.83
CA HIS A 153 28.62 6.62 -3.86
C HIS A 153 29.78 7.53 -4.26
N LEU A 154 30.33 8.20 -3.26
CA LEU A 154 31.62 8.90 -3.30
C LEU A 154 32.43 8.50 -2.09
N SER A 155 33.75 8.33 -2.23
CA SER A 155 34.63 8.23 -1.07
C SER A 155 34.66 9.56 -0.30
N LYS A 156 35.08 9.51 0.95
CA LYS A 156 35.18 10.72 1.78
C LYS A 156 36.14 11.77 1.19
N PRO A 157 37.32 11.40 0.63
CA PRO A 157 38.18 12.35 -0.10
C PRO A 157 37.51 12.95 -1.33
N GLN A 158 36.85 12.13 -2.16
CA GLN A 158 36.12 12.60 -3.36
C GLN A 158 35.00 13.57 -2.99
N LEU A 159 34.23 13.28 -1.95
CA LEU A 159 33.19 14.20 -1.45
C LEU A 159 33.79 15.55 -1.02
N LYS A 160 34.88 15.55 -0.25
CA LYS A 160 35.57 16.79 0.16
C LYS A 160 36.06 17.60 -1.04
N GLN A 161 36.66 16.91 -2.03
CA GLN A 161 37.13 17.56 -3.26
C GLN A 161 35.98 18.20 -4.03
N ARG A 162 34.85 17.49 -4.19
CA ARG A 162 33.66 18.00 -4.88
C ARG A 162 33.04 19.19 -4.15
N LEU A 163 32.86 19.12 -2.84
CA LEU A 163 32.33 20.24 -2.06
C LEU A 163 33.24 21.49 -2.16
N LYS A 164 34.56 21.31 -2.11
CA LYS A 164 35.51 22.39 -2.30
C LYS A 164 35.41 23.02 -3.70
N HIS A 165 35.33 22.20 -4.73
CA HIS A 165 35.15 22.66 -6.12
C HIS A 165 33.88 23.49 -6.27
N LEU A 166 32.72 22.96 -5.84
CA LEU A 166 31.45 23.65 -5.92
C LEU A 166 31.41 24.96 -5.12
N LYS A 167 32.08 24.99 -3.95
CA LYS A 167 32.17 26.19 -3.10
C LYS A 167 33.01 27.29 -3.78
N ASN A 168 34.09 26.90 -4.46
CA ASN A 168 35.07 27.84 -4.99
C ASN A 168 34.68 28.38 -6.38
N ASP A 169 33.76 27.77 -7.11
CA ASP A 169 33.22 28.27 -8.37
C ASP A 169 31.94 29.09 -8.12
N PRO A 170 31.98 30.43 -8.31
CA PRO A 170 30.81 31.29 -8.09
C PRO A 170 29.57 30.89 -8.90
N ARG A 171 29.77 30.22 -10.06
CA ARG A 171 28.68 29.75 -10.94
C ARG A 171 28.04 28.47 -10.47
N LEU A 172 28.71 27.71 -9.55
CA LEU A 172 28.26 26.41 -9.09
C LEU A 172 27.86 26.42 -7.62
N GLY A 173 28.19 27.46 -6.86
CA GLY A 173 27.94 27.57 -5.43
C GLY A 173 26.46 27.36 -5.04
N TRP A 174 25.54 27.72 -5.90
CA TRP A 174 24.11 27.51 -5.72
C TRP A 174 23.68 26.03 -5.68
N LYS A 175 24.53 25.12 -6.18
CA LYS A 175 24.32 23.66 -6.10
C LYS A 175 24.54 23.10 -4.71
N LEU A 176 25.19 23.84 -3.81
CA LEU A 176 25.43 23.44 -2.42
C LEU A 176 24.26 23.79 -1.52
N SER A 177 23.79 22.81 -0.80
CA SER A 177 22.76 22.98 0.23
C SER A 177 23.33 22.86 1.64
N PRO A 178 22.67 23.37 2.69
CA PRO A 178 23.04 23.11 4.06
C PRO A 178 23.04 21.61 4.42
N LEU A 179 22.30 20.80 3.68
CA LEU A 179 22.25 19.35 3.87
C LEU A 179 23.55 18.68 3.46
N ASP A 180 24.19 19.12 2.37
CA ASP A 180 25.48 18.57 1.91
C ASP A 180 26.56 18.69 3.00
N TRP A 181 26.62 19.85 3.65
CA TRP A 181 27.56 20.07 4.74
C TRP A 181 27.24 19.26 6.00
N ARG A 182 25.97 19.10 6.33
CA ARG A 182 25.55 18.26 7.47
C ARG A 182 25.89 16.81 7.23
N GLN A 183 25.60 16.29 6.03
CA GLN A 183 25.91 14.92 5.69
C GLN A 183 27.41 14.63 5.62
N ALA A 184 28.22 15.57 5.12
CA ALA A 184 29.67 15.41 5.13
C ALA A 184 30.26 15.23 6.56
N LYS A 185 29.64 15.82 7.58
CA LYS A 185 30.04 15.65 8.99
C LYS A 185 29.74 14.25 9.54
N VAL A 186 28.71 13.60 9.04
CA VAL A 186 28.26 12.28 9.51
C VAL A 186 28.51 11.17 8.48
N TYR A 187 29.39 11.44 7.51
CA TYR A 187 29.69 10.56 6.38
C TYR A 187 29.92 9.10 6.80
N ASP A 188 30.84 8.85 7.74
CA ASP A 188 31.22 7.48 8.11
C ASP A 188 30.03 6.69 8.68
N ARG A 189 29.17 7.38 9.46
CA ARG A 189 27.94 6.78 10.00
C ARG A 189 26.93 6.54 8.90
N PHE A 190 26.76 7.48 7.97
CA PHE A 190 25.83 7.36 6.86
C PHE A 190 26.21 6.18 5.94
N VAL A 191 27.49 6.05 5.60
CA VAL A 191 28.01 4.94 4.81
C VAL A 191 27.80 3.59 5.50
N LYS A 192 28.13 3.51 6.81
CA LYS A 192 27.93 2.29 7.60
C LYS A 192 26.48 1.81 7.64
N GLU A 193 25.54 2.71 7.95
CA GLU A 193 24.13 2.36 8.01
C GLU A 193 23.55 2.15 6.60
N GLY A 194 24.01 2.90 5.59
CA GLY A 194 23.67 2.70 4.18
C GLY A 194 24.09 1.32 3.66
N GLU A 195 25.32 0.90 3.97
CA GLU A 195 25.80 -0.45 3.59
C GLU A 195 24.93 -1.56 4.21
N ARG A 196 24.54 -1.38 5.49
CA ARG A 196 23.64 -2.30 6.17
C ARG A 196 22.28 -2.41 5.46
N VAL A 197 21.66 -1.26 5.14
CA VAL A 197 20.37 -1.20 4.45
C VAL A 197 20.48 -1.85 3.08
N VAL A 198 21.49 -1.47 2.28
CA VAL A 198 21.71 -2.01 0.93
C VAL A 198 21.92 -3.51 0.95
N ARG A 199 22.74 -4.04 1.87
CA ARG A 199 22.97 -5.49 1.99
C ARG A 199 21.71 -6.27 2.34
N ARG A 200 20.91 -5.76 3.29
CA ARG A 200 19.69 -6.43 3.74
C ARG A 200 18.59 -6.43 2.71
N THR A 201 18.47 -5.35 1.95
CA THR A 201 17.36 -5.14 1.01
C THR A 201 17.75 -5.40 -0.45
N HIS A 202 18.93 -5.97 -0.72
CA HIS A 202 19.33 -6.39 -2.05
C HIS A 202 18.71 -7.74 -2.39
N HIS A 203 17.67 -7.72 -3.21
CA HIS A 203 16.95 -8.91 -3.66
C HIS A 203 16.88 -8.97 -5.19
N ASP A 204 16.77 -10.15 -5.76
CA ASP A 204 16.66 -10.34 -7.22
C ASP A 204 15.46 -9.62 -7.83
N TYR A 205 14.36 -9.50 -7.07
CA TYR A 205 13.16 -8.78 -7.50
C TYR A 205 13.27 -7.25 -7.35
N ALA A 206 14.22 -6.75 -6.57
CA ALA A 206 14.48 -5.33 -6.32
C ALA A 206 15.98 -5.10 -6.04
N PRO A 207 16.86 -5.20 -7.07
CA PRO A 207 18.31 -5.15 -6.89
C PRO A 207 18.80 -3.72 -6.64
N TRP A 208 19.82 -3.60 -5.78
CA TRP A 208 20.62 -2.39 -5.65
C TRP A 208 21.75 -2.37 -6.68
N HIS A 209 21.96 -1.22 -7.30
CA HIS A 209 23.08 -0.91 -8.17
C HIS A 209 23.89 0.22 -7.53
N VAL A 210 25.13 -0.08 -7.15
CA VAL A 210 26.05 0.93 -6.63
C VAL A 210 26.65 1.69 -7.81
N VAL A 211 26.50 3.02 -7.79
CA VAL A 211 26.91 3.90 -8.89
C VAL A 211 28.08 4.78 -8.42
N PRO A 212 29.27 4.68 -9.05
CA PRO A 212 30.36 5.62 -8.82
C PRO A 212 29.93 7.04 -9.15
N GLY A 213 29.95 7.95 -8.16
CA GLY A 213 29.40 9.29 -8.28
C GLY A 213 30.37 10.37 -8.77
N PHE A 214 31.67 10.04 -8.87
CA PHE A 214 32.72 11.03 -9.11
C PHE A 214 32.67 11.62 -10.53
N ASP A 215 32.74 10.78 -11.54
CA ASP A 215 32.67 11.20 -12.94
C ASP A 215 31.22 11.25 -13.47
N GLU A 216 30.83 12.40 -14.00
CA GLU A 216 29.45 12.63 -14.43
C GLU A 216 29.07 11.79 -15.66
N ARG A 217 29.99 11.65 -16.60
CA ARG A 217 29.77 10.90 -17.85
C ARG A 217 29.62 9.42 -17.56
N PHE A 218 30.54 8.86 -16.75
CA PHE A 218 30.50 7.46 -16.35
C PHE A 218 29.24 7.13 -15.55
N ARG A 219 28.92 7.96 -14.55
CA ARG A 219 27.73 7.82 -13.71
C ARG A 219 26.45 7.78 -14.53
N SER A 220 26.30 8.73 -15.46
CA SER A 220 25.09 8.89 -16.25
C SER A 220 24.88 7.73 -17.22
N LEU A 221 25.93 7.31 -17.94
CA LEU A 221 25.86 6.16 -18.83
C LEU A 221 25.60 4.86 -18.05
N THR A 222 26.19 4.72 -16.85
CA THR A 222 25.97 3.54 -15.99
C THR A 222 24.48 3.43 -15.64
N VAL A 223 23.87 4.49 -15.12
CA VAL A 223 22.44 4.47 -14.73
C VAL A 223 21.54 4.22 -15.95
N GLY A 224 21.78 4.92 -17.06
CA GLY A 224 20.99 4.73 -18.28
C GLY A 224 21.11 3.32 -18.85
N THR A 225 22.33 2.73 -18.83
CA THR A 225 22.57 1.37 -19.31
C THR A 225 21.90 0.32 -18.43
N VAL A 226 21.96 0.48 -17.11
CA VAL A 226 21.29 -0.44 -16.16
C VAL A 226 19.80 -0.37 -16.37
N LEU A 227 19.22 0.83 -16.45
CA LEU A 227 17.79 1.03 -16.69
C LEU A 227 17.36 0.39 -18.01
N LEU A 228 18.09 0.64 -19.11
CA LEU A 228 17.80 0.07 -20.43
C LEU A 228 17.80 -1.46 -20.40
N LYS A 229 18.86 -2.07 -19.84
CA LYS A 229 18.98 -3.52 -19.77
C LYS A 229 17.85 -4.15 -18.95
N ALA A 230 17.47 -3.52 -17.84
CA ALA A 230 16.37 -4.01 -17.01
C ALA A 230 15.03 -3.91 -17.74
N LEU A 231 14.75 -2.77 -18.41
CA LEU A 231 13.56 -2.58 -19.24
C LEU A 231 13.49 -3.62 -20.35
N GLN A 232 14.56 -3.80 -21.13
CA GLN A 232 14.61 -4.77 -22.23
C GLN A 232 14.34 -6.21 -21.75
N ARG A 233 14.92 -6.61 -20.60
CA ARG A 233 14.67 -7.92 -20.00
C ARG A 233 13.21 -8.10 -19.59
N ALA A 234 12.64 -7.07 -18.93
CA ALA A 234 11.24 -7.12 -18.47
C ALA A 234 10.25 -7.12 -19.64
N LEU A 235 10.53 -6.38 -20.70
CA LEU A 235 9.70 -6.32 -21.92
C LEU A 235 9.76 -7.63 -22.70
N ALA A 236 10.94 -8.26 -22.82
CA ALA A 236 11.13 -9.53 -23.50
C ALA A 236 10.51 -10.72 -22.74
N ASN A 237 10.41 -10.65 -21.42
CA ASN A 237 9.82 -11.69 -20.62
C ASN A 237 8.31 -11.78 -20.88
N LYS A 238 7.85 -12.93 -21.42
CA LYS A 238 6.43 -13.23 -21.51
C LYS A 238 5.85 -13.30 -20.08
N PRO A 239 4.58 -12.89 -19.87
CA PRO A 239 3.90 -13.12 -18.60
C PRO A 239 4.08 -14.59 -18.20
N ARG A 240 4.68 -14.85 -17.05
CA ARG A 240 4.76 -16.20 -16.52
C ARG A 240 3.34 -16.71 -16.42
N LYS A 241 2.98 -17.75 -17.20
CA LYS A 241 1.81 -18.56 -16.87
C LYS A 241 2.09 -19.10 -15.47
N GLN A 242 1.46 -18.48 -14.47
CA GLN A 242 1.61 -18.94 -13.10
C GLN A 242 1.20 -20.39 -13.05
N ARG A 243 2.11 -21.30 -12.67
CA ARG A 243 1.75 -22.66 -12.34
C ARG A 243 0.71 -22.57 -11.22
N ARG A 244 -0.48 -23.16 -11.46
CA ARG A 244 -1.46 -23.38 -10.41
C ARG A 244 -0.74 -24.13 -9.26
N ALA A 245 -0.30 -23.41 -8.26
CA ALA A 245 0.01 -24.03 -6.98
C ALA A 245 -1.35 -24.45 -6.42
N ALA A 246 -1.50 -25.72 -6.10
CA ALA A 246 -2.70 -26.16 -5.39
C ALA A 246 -2.77 -25.37 -4.07
N ALA A 247 -3.90 -24.72 -3.83
CA ALA A 247 -4.16 -24.04 -2.58
C ALA A 247 -4.09 -25.06 -1.45
N VAL A 248 -3.07 -24.99 -0.62
CA VAL A 248 -3.07 -25.69 0.66
C VAL A 248 -3.87 -24.81 1.62
N VAL A 249 -5.18 -25.00 1.64
CA VAL A 249 -6.04 -24.44 2.68
C VAL A 249 -5.90 -25.36 3.88
N PRO A 250 -5.43 -24.89 5.06
CA PRO A 250 -5.42 -25.71 6.25
C PRO A 250 -6.85 -26.17 6.55
N PRO A 251 -7.07 -27.44 6.88
CA PRO A 251 -8.41 -27.89 7.30
C PRO A 251 -8.83 -27.14 8.57
N PRO A 252 -10.14 -26.89 8.75
CA PRO A 252 -10.65 -26.29 9.99
C PRO A 252 -10.24 -27.14 11.19
N VAL A 253 -9.80 -26.48 12.26
CA VAL A 253 -9.18 -27.11 13.44
C VAL A 253 -10.09 -28.14 14.12
N ASP A 254 -11.44 -27.97 14.05
CA ASP A 254 -12.44 -28.84 14.64
C ASP A 254 -13.47 -29.39 13.62
N GLY A 255 -13.17 -29.35 12.33
CA GLY A 255 -14.10 -29.82 11.28
C GLY A 255 -15.34 -28.94 11.11
N ARG A 256 -15.50 -27.86 11.90
CA ARG A 256 -16.57 -26.87 11.77
C ARG A 256 -15.98 -25.53 11.34
N GLY A 257 -16.57 -24.91 10.31
CA GLY A 257 -16.22 -23.57 9.91
C GLY A 257 -16.66 -22.52 10.95
N VAL A 258 -16.02 -21.36 10.96
CA VAL A 258 -16.39 -20.26 11.88
C VAL A 258 -17.83 -19.78 11.68
N LEU A 259 -18.36 -19.89 10.44
CA LEU A 259 -19.75 -19.53 10.14
C LEU A 259 -20.74 -20.54 10.71
N GLU A 260 -20.42 -21.83 10.74
CA GLU A 260 -21.26 -22.91 11.28
C GLU A 260 -21.38 -22.85 12.80
N ALA A 261 -20.42 -22.19 13.46
CA ALA A 261 -20.44 -22.00 14.91
C ALA A 261 -21.29 -20.77 15.33
N MET A 262 -21.82 -19.99 14.38
CA MET A 262 -22.62 -18.80 14.68
C MET A 262 -24.05 -19.16 15.08
N ASP A 263 -24.56 -18.54 16.16
CA ASP A 263 -25.95 -18.64 16.55
C ASP A 263 -26.83 -17.62 15.82
N LEU A 264 -27.29 -17.96 14.62
CA LEU A 264 -28.14 -17.09 13.79
C LEU A 264 -29.58 -16.91 14.33
N THR A 265 -29.93 -17.54 15.47
CA THR A 265 -31.24 -17.36 16.12
C THR A 265 -31.33 -16.11 16.98
N GLN A 266 -30.22 -15.40 17.19
CA GLN A 266 -30.17 -14.15 17.96
C GLN A 266 -31.17 -13.13 17.42
N ARG A 267 -31.99 -12.58 18.32
CA ARG A 267 -33.07 -11.61 17.98
C ARG A 267 -33.13 -10.51 19.02
N LEU A 268 -33.69 -9.39 18.62
CA LEU A 268 -33.97 -8.25 19.48
C LEU A 268 -35.38 -7.75 19.19
N ASP A 269 -36.21 -7.59 20.20
CA ASP A 269 -37.53 -7.03 20.04
C ASP A 269 -37.45 -5.54 19.62
N LYS A 270 -38.61 -4.96 19.29
CA LYS A 270 -38.61 -3.59 18.75
C LYS A 270 -38.29 -2.53 19.80
N ALA A 271 -38.78 -2.70 21.05
CA ALA A 271 -38.58 -1.72 22.10
C ALA A 271 -37.12 -1.73 22.58
N ASP A 272 -36.56 -2.90 22.84
CA ASP A 272 -35.13 -3.10 23.19
C ASP A 272 -34.20 -2.59 22.08
N TYR A 273 -34.57 -2.82 20.83
CA TYR A 273 -33.80 -2.32 19.71
C TYR A 273 -33.74 -0.78 19.66
N GLU A 274 -34.88 -0.10 19.84
CA GLU A 274 -34.97 1.36 19.78
C GLU A 274 -34.12 1.97 20.92
N ASP A 275 -34.23 1.45 22.14
CA ASP A 275 -33.47 1.91 23.29
C ASP A 275 -31.97 1.68 23.15
N GLN A 276 -31.58 0.42 22.86
CA GLN A 276 -30.16 0.05 22.74
C GLN A 276 -29.50 0.76 21.58
N LEU A 277 -30.18 0.91 20.43
CA LEU A 277 -29.61 1.62 19.29
C LEU A 277 -29.37 3.09 19.62
N LEU A 278 -30.31 3.77 20.25
CA LEU A 278 -30.18 5.17 20.65
C LEU A 278 -29.02 5.35 21.64
N THR A 279 -28.92 4.45 22.61
CA THR A 279 -27.83 4.45 23.59
C THR A 279 -26.46 4.28 22.95
N GLU A 280 -26.32 3.29 22.07
CA GLU A 280 -25.03 3.02 21.41
C GLU A 280 -24.67 4.12 20.39
N GLN A 281 -25.65 4.69 19.70
CA GLN A 281 -25.44 5.84 18.82
C GLN A 281 -25.00 7.09 19.60
N ALA A 282 -25.61 7.37 20.74
CA ALA A 282 -25.19 8.48 21.60
C ALA A 282 -23.78 8.27 22.15
N ARG A 283 -23.41 7.02 22.48
CA ARG A 283 -22.06 6.64 22.92
C ARG A 283 -21.03 6.88 21.80
N LEU A 284 -21.31 6.41 20.57
CA LEU A 284 -20.45 6.61 19.40
C LEU A 284 -20.23 8.10 19.13
N ALA A 285 -21.30 8.90 19.14
CA ALA A 285 -21.22 10.33 18.92
C ALA A 285 -20.37 11.06 19.97
N ARG A 286 -20.39 10.60 21.25
CA ARG A 286 -19.54 11.13 22.32
C ARG A 286 -18.09 10.75 22.11
N LEU A 287 -17.79 9.47 21.81
CA LEU A 287 -16.44 8.98 21.58
C LEU A 287 -15.74 9.73 20.44
N LEU A 288 -16.43 9.96 19.32
CA LEU A 288 -15.86 10.70 18.18
C LEU A 288 -15.69 12.21 18.42
N ARG A 289 -16.31 12.76 19.46
CA ARG A 289 -16.09 14.14 19.92
C ARG A 289 -15.05 14.27 21.02
N ASP A 290 -14.62 13.16 21.59
CA ASP A 290 -13.58 13.15 22.64
C ASP A 290 -12.26 13.71 22.10
N LYS A 291 -11.50 14.40 22.96
CA LYS A 291 -10.16 14.92 22.62
C LYS A 291 -9.18 13.80 22.23
N LYS A 292 -9.36 12.61 22.81
CA LYS A 292 -8.52 11.43 22.50
C LYS A 292 -8.67 11.03 21.03
N TYR A 293 -9.85 11.17 20.42
CA TYR A 293 -10.08 10.86 19.00
C TYR A 293 -9.19 11.67 18.05
N ARG A 294 -8.68 12.83 18.47
CA ARG A 294 -7.76 13.64 17.65
C ARG A 294 -6.45 12.94 17.32
N ARG A 295 -6.08 11.91 18.07
CA ARG A 295 -4.88 11.09 17.86
C ARG A 295 -5.17 9.81 17.08
N HIS A 296 -6.44 9.51 16.84
CA HIS A 296 -6.91 8.32 16.16
C HIS A 296 -7.66 8.66 14.89
N ALA A 297 -7.81 7.67 14.04
CA ALA A 297 -8.80 7.66 12.98
C ALA A 297 -9.59 6.34 13.08
N LEU A 298 -10.74 6.26 12.47
CA LEU A 298 -11.54 5.04 12.47
C LEU A 298 -11.73 4.54 11.05
N VAL A 299 -11.55 3.24 10.85
CA VAL A 299 -11.87 2.54 9.61
C VAL A 299 -12.79 1.37 9.93
N ALA A 300 -13.92 1.28 9.25
CA ALA A 300 -14.81 0.14 9.34
C ALA A 300 -14.94 -0.55 7.97
N ALA A 301 -14.64 -1.84 7.91
CA ALA A 301 -14.80 -2.67 6.72
C ALA A 301 -16.03 -3.57 6.88
N PHE A 302 -16.98 -3.43 5.95
CA PHE A 302 -18.22 -4.19 5.95
C PHE A 302 -18.23 -5.23 4.84
N GLU A 303 -18.23 -6.50 5.22
CA GLU A 303 -18.42 -7.65 4.36
C GLU A 303 -19.64 -8.46 4.81
N GLY A 304 -20.08 -9.41 4.02
CA GLY A 304 -21.20 -10.29 4.39
C GLY A 304 -22.00 -10.74 3.18
N ASN A 305 -22.88 -11.70 3.41
CA ASN A 305 -23.76 -12.27 2.38
C ASN A 305 -24.58 -11.19 1.68
N ASP A 306 -24.95 -11.44 0.41
CA ASP A 306 -25.89 -10.56 -0.26
C ASP A 306 -27.23 -10.56 0.49
N ALA A 307 -27.88 -9.42 0.57
CA ALA A 307 -29.04 -9.16 1.41
C ALA A 307 -28.83 -9.26 2.95
N ALA A 308 -27.63 -9.49 3.48
CA ALA A 308 -27.39 -9.53 4.93
C ALA A 308 -27.69 -8.21 5.64
N GLY A 309 -27.67 -7.07 4.94
CA GLY A 309 -28.07 -5.80 5.52
C GLY A 309 -26.93 -4.81 5.78
N LYS A 310 -25.77 -4.98 5.12
CA LYS A 310 -24.59 -4.09 5.22
C LYS A 310 -24.96 -2.62 5.16
N GLY A 311 -25.53 -2.15 4.06
CA GLY A 311 -25.93 -0.73 3.91
C GLY A 311 -26.97 -0.25 4.93
N SER A 312 -27.74 -1.16 5.55
CA SER A 312 -28.67 -0.84 6.64
C SER A 312 -27.93 -0.61 7.97
N ALA A 313 -26.92 -1.41 8.27
CA ALA A 313 -26.06 -1.25 9.42
C ALA A 313 -25.25 0.06 9.30
N ILE A 314 -24.63 0.29 8.14
CA ILE A 314 -23.89 1.54 7.84
C ILE A 314 -24.76 2.78 8.10
N ARG A 315 -26.02 2.78 7.64
CA ARG A 315 -26.94 3.90 7.93
C ARG A 315 -27.25 4.12 9.42
N ARG A 316 -27.18 3.07 10.26
CA ARG A 316 -27.34 3.23 11.71
C ARG A 316 -26.08 3.79 12.36
N VAL A 317 -24.93 3.40 11.88
CA VAL A 317 -23.66 4.02 12.30
C VAL A 317 -23.65 5.49 11.91
N THR A 318 -23.91 5.83 10.66
CA THR A 318 -23.86 7.23 10.18
C THR A 318 -24.97 8.11 10.71
N GLY A 319 -26.12 7.55 11.10
CA GLY A 319 -27.23 8.28 11.71
C GLY A 319 -26.90 8.97 13.04
N ALA A 320 -25.81 8.55 13.69
CA ALA A 320 -25.32 9.16 14.93
C ALA A 320 -24.27 10.26 14.69
N LEU A 321 -23.85 10.50 13.45
CA LEU A 321 -22.64 11.25 13.12
C LEU A 321 -22.93 12.50 12.30
N ASP A 322 -22.09 13.51 12.46
CA ASP A 322 -22.04 14.65 11.55
C ASP A 322 -21.48 14.20 10.19
N PRO A 323 -22.16 14.48 9.06
CA PRO A 323 -21.69 14.08 7.72
C PRO A 323 -20.28 14.54 7.36
N ARG A 324 -19.75 15.57 8.02
CA ARG A 324 -18.37 16.06 7.83
C ARG A 324 -17.31 15.19 8.47
N GLN A 325 -17.69 14.28 9.38
CA GLN A 325 -16.77 13.45 10.15
C GLN A 325 -16.54 12.08 9.53
N TYR A 326 -17.36 11.67 8.56
CA TYR A 326 -17.22 10.36 7.95
C TYR A 326 -17.28 10.39 6.42
N ARG A 327 -16.76 9.35 5.84
CA ARG A 327 -16.87 9.06 4.41
C ARG A 327 -17.28 7.60 4.21
N ILE A 328 -18.28 7.38 3.36
CA ILE A 328 -18.63 6.02 2.89
C ILE A 328 -17.95 5.80 1.54
N VAL A 329 -17.24 4.69 1.41
CA VAL A 329 -16.58 4.26 0.18
C VAL A 329 -17.26 2.97 -0.29
N PRO A 330 -18.15 3.05 -1.28
CA PRO A 330 -18.69 1.85 -1.92
C PRO A 330 -17.61 1.25 -2.83
N VAL A 331 -17.33 -0.05 -2.65
CA VAL A 331 -16.33 -0.76 -3.45
C VAL A 331 -17.05 -1.63 -4.46
N ALA A 332 -16.84 -1.30 -5.73
CA ALA A 332 -17.34 -2.05 -6.89
C ALA A 332 -16.17 -2.66 -7.68
N ALA A 333 -16.45 -3.19 -8.88
CA ALA A 333 -15.40 -3.61 -9.80
C ALA A 333 -14.38 -2.47 -10.02
N PRO A 334 -13.07 -2.77 -10.12
CA PRO A 334 -12.06 -1.75 -10.28
C PRO A 334 -12.18 -1.02 -11.62
N SER A 335 -11.93 0.30 -11.60
CA SER A 335 -11.79 1.12 -12.82
C SER A 335 -10.48 0.80 -13.56
N ASP A 336 -10.35 1.26 -14.80
CA ASP A 336 -9.10 1.10 -15.58
C ASP A 336 -7.89 1.72 -14.88
N GLU A 337 -8.08 2.86 -14.19
CA GLU A 337 -7.03 3.50 -13.38
C GLU A 337 -6.62 2.58 -12.22
N GLU A 338 -7.58 1.97 -11.54
CA GLU A 338 -7.33 1.06 -10.42
C GLU A 338 -6.69 -0.25 -10.88
N LEU A 339 -7.07 -0.78 -12.05
CA LEU A 339 -6.45 -1.96 -12.66
C LEU A 339 -5.00 -1.72 -13.11
N ALA A 340 -4.65 -0.47 -13.40
CA ALA A 340 -3.27 -0.09 -13.72
C ALA A 340 -2.35 -0.01 -12.49
N GLN A 341 -2.91 -0.09 -11.27
CA GLN A 341 -2.20 0.03 -9.99
C GLN A 341 -2.22 -1.31 -9.22
N PRO A 342 -1.38 -1.51 -8.19
CA PRO A 342 -1.50 -2.63 -7.25
C PRO A 342 -2.88 -2.61 -6.58
N TYR A 343 -3.47 -3.79 -6.28
CA TYR A 343 -4.86 -3.86 -5.84
C TYR A 343 -5.17 -3.09 -4.56
N LEU A 344 -4.23 -3.00 -3.60
CA LEU A 344 -4.40 -2.21 -2.36
C LEU A 344 -4.38 -0.70 -2.59
N TRP A 345 -3.87 -0.22 -3.73
CA TRP A 345 -3.76 1.20 -4.03
C TRP A 345 -5.10 1.94 -3.94
N ARG A 346 -6.18 1.33 -4.45
CA ARG A 346 -7.52 1.91 -4.43
C ARG A 346 -8.05 2.15 -3.01
N PHE A 347 -7.60 1.36 -2.04
CA PHE A 347 -7.99 1.49 -0.63
C PHE A 347 -7.13 2.52 0.09
N TRP A 348 -5.83 2.55 -0.19
CA TRP A 348 -4.92 3.55 0.35
C TRP A 348 -5.37 4.98 0.05
N ARG A 349 -6.02 5.25 -1.07
CA ARG A 349 -6.58 6.57 -1.43
C ARG A 349 -7.66 7.06 -0.46
N HIS A 350 -8.28 6.15 0.27
CA HIS A 350 -9.42 6.43 1.14
C HIS A 350 -9.11 6.26 2.62
N ILE A 351 -7.87 5.97 2.98
CA ILE A 351 -7.45 5.91 4.38
C ILE A 351 -7.59 7.29 5.01
N PRO A 352 -8.34 7.40 6.14
CA PRO A 352 -8.63 8.68 6.75
C PRO A 352 -7.41 9.30 7.41
N ARG A 353 -7.38 10.62 7.44
CA ARG A 353 -6.50 11.34 8.37
C ARG A 353 -7.04 11.22 9.80
N GLN A 354 -6.22 11.59 10.77
CA GLN A 354 -6.63 11.67 12.17
C GLN A 354 -7.94 12.45 12.35
N ALA A 355 -8.73 12.07 13.35
CA ALA A 355 -10.05 12.60 13.66
C ALA A 355 -11.12 12.41 12.55
N ASN A 356 -10.91 11.50 11.62
CA ASN A 356 -11.87 11.17 10.57
C ASN A 356 -12.21 9.68 10.56
N PHE A 357 -13.36 9.36 9.97
CA PHE A 357 -13.89 8.01 9.88
C PHE A 357 -14.17 7.63 8.42
N THR A 358 -13.57 6.52 7.96
CA THR A 358 -13.89 5.94 6.65
C THR A 358 -14.61 4.60 6.83
N ILE A 359 -15.74 4.45 6.15
CA ILE A 359 -16.55 3.23 6.13
C ILE A 359 -16.47 2.64 4.72
N PHE A 360 -15.95 1.43 4.60
CA PHE A 360 -15.92 0.68 3.36
C PHE A 360 -17.14 -0.23 3.27
N ASP A 361 -18.04 -0.01 2.30
CA ASP A 361 -19.09 -0.94 1.92
C ASP A 361 -18.55 -1.89 0.86
N ARG A 362 -18.18 -3.09 1.26
CA ARG A 362 -17.17 -3.99 0.71
C ARG A 362 -15.75 -3.38 0.84
N SER A 363 -14.72 -4.21 0.73
CA SER A 363 -13.37 -3.76 1.09
C SER A 363 -12.28 -4.50 0.30
N TRP A 364 -11.03 -4.39 0.77
CA TRP A 364 -9.88 -5.14 0.24
C TRP A 364 -10.04 -6.65 0.32
N TYR A 365 -10.97 -7.12 1.10
CA TYR A 365 -11.28 -8.55 1.21
C TYR A 365 -11.93 -9.13 -0.04
N GLY A 366 -12.41 -8.30 -0.97
CA GLY A 366 -12.89 -8.72 -2.28
C GLY A 366 -11.90 -9.62 -3.02
N ARG A 367 -10.57 -9.42 -2.86
CA ARG A 367 -9.49 -10.24 -3.44
C ARG A 367 -9.57 -11.70 -3.02
N VAL A 368 -9.88 -11.97 -1.75
CA VAL A 368 -9.97 -13.33 -1.18
C VAL A 368 -11.39 -13.88 -1.11
N LEU A 369 -12.39 -13.07 -1.50
CA LEU A 369 -13.80 -13.43 -1.59
C LEU A 369 -14.24 -13.52 -3.06
N VAL A 370 -14.88 -12.49 -3.59
CA VAL A 370 -15.46 -12.50 -4.93
C VAL A 370 -14.43 -12.76 -6.03
N GLU A 371 -13.24 -12.14 -5.96
CA GLU A 371 -12.21 -12.35 -6.98
C GLU A 371 -11.66 -13.78 -6.96
N ARG A 372 -11.59 -14.43 -5.77
CA ARG A 372 -11.25 -15.85 -5.62
C ARG A 372 -12.35 -16.76 -6.17
N VAL A 373 -13.60 -16.57 -5.71
CA VAL A 373 -14.72 -17.46 -6.02
C VAL A 373 -15.15 -17.37 -7.48
N GLU A 374 -15.07 -16.17 -8.07
CA GLU A 374 -15.38 -15.92 -9.48
C GLU A 374 -14.17 -16.11 -10.41
N GLU A 375 -13.03 -16.58 -9.87
CA GLU A 375 -11.78 -16.80 -10.63
C GLU A 375 -11.29 -15.55 -11.39
N LEU A 376 -11.57 -14.34 -10.86
CA LEU A 376 -11.18 -13.07 -11.47
C LEU A 376 -9.70 -12.74 -11.26
N THR A 377 -9.04 -13.43 -10.33
CA THR A 377 -7.61 -13.26 -10.02
C THR A 377 -6.91 -14.63 -9.94
N PRO A 378 -5.63 -14.71 -10.34
CA PRO A 378 -4.86 -15.95 -10.22
C PRO A 378 -4.77 -16.46 -8.77
N VAL A 379 -4.69 -17.80 -8.63
CA VAL A 379 -4.59 -18.45 -7.30
C VAL A 379 -3.45 -17.89 -6.46
N ALA A 380 -2.26 -17.71 -7.06
CA ALA A 380 -1.11 -17.17 -6.34
C ALA A 380 -1.37 -15.75 -5.80
N ASP A 381 -2.18 -14.96 -6.48
CA ASP A 381 -2.46 -13.56 -6.09
C ASP A 381 -3.42 -13.49 -4.89
N TRP A 382 -4.51 -14.25 -4.88
CA TRP A 382 -5.38 -14.24 -3.72
C TRP A 382 -4.79 -14.98 -2.52
N GLN A 383 -3.90 -15.98 -2.73
CA GLN A 383 -3.22 -16.65 -1.63
C GLN A 383 -2.23 -15.74 -0.89
N ARG A 384 -1.43 -14.95 -1.63
CA ARG A 384 -0.52 -13.99 -0.99
C ARG A 384 -1.28 -12.81 -0.35
N ALA A 385 -2.47 -12.48 -0.86
CA ALA A 385 -3.27 -11.35 -0.38
C ALA A 385 -3.60 -11.42 1.11
N TYR A 386 -3.71 -12.61 1.71
CA TYR A 386 -3.90 -12.73 3.16
C TYR A 386 -2.76 -12.07 3.95
N GLY A 387 -1.52 -12.34 3.56
CA GLY A 387 -0.35 -11.71 4.18
C GLY A 387 -0.27 -10.21 3.89
N GLU A 388 -0.54 -9.80 2.64
CA GLU A 388 -0.53 -8.39 2.22
C GLU A 388 -1.62 -7.57 2.94
N ILE A 389 -2.79 -8.17 3.18
CA ILE A 389 -3.88 -7.58 3.97
C ILE A 389 -3.45 -7.40 5.43
N ASN A 390 -2.86 -8.44 6.03
CA ASN A 390 -2.39 -8.35 7.41
C ASN A 390 -1.32 -7.27 7.57
N ASP A 391 -0.36 -7.19 6.64
CA ASP A 391 0.65 -6.12 6.61
C ASP A 391 0.04 -4.72 6.43
N PHE A 392 -1.00 -4.60 5.60
CA PHE A 392 -1.74 -3.36 5.41
C PHE A 392 -2.44 -2.93 6.71
N GLU A 393 -3.16 -3.84 7.35
CA GLU A 393 -3.89 -3.59 8.59
C GLU A 393 -2.95 -3.30 9.78
N GLU A 394 -1.78 -3.94 9.83
CA GLU A 394 -0.72 -3.62 10.79
C GLU A 394 -0.24 -2.18 10.63
N GLN A 395 0.02 -1.73 9.40
CA GLN A 395 0.41 -0.34 9.13
C GLN A 395 -0.66 0.68 9.52
N LEU A 396 -1.95 0.33 9.35
CA LEU A 396 -3.05 1.19 9.81
C LEU A 396 -3.06 1.28 11.34
N HIS A 397 -2.97 0.15 12.01
CA HIS A 397 -2.94 0.07 13.48
C HIS A 397 -1.76 0.84 14.08
N ASP A 398 -0.55 0.65 13.54
CA ASP A 398 0.66 1.32 14.01
C ASP A 398 0.59 2.86 13.85
N ALA A 399 -0.20 3.32 12.90
CA ALA A 399 -0.48 4.74 12.70
C ALA A 399 -1.62 5.28 13.59
N GLY A 400 -2.13 4.48 14.53
CA GLY A 400 -3.21 4.88 15.45
C GLY A 400 -4.60 4.82 14.82
N ILE A 401 -4.78 4.10 13.71
CA ILE A 401 -6.09 3.88 13.11
C ILE A 401 -6.78 2.71 13.83
N VAL A 402 -7.95 2.96 14.38
CA VAL A 402 -8.82 1.93 14.94
C VAL A 402 -9.54 1.24 13.79
N LEU A 403 -9.30 -0.06 13.62
CA LEU A 403 -9.88 -0.85 12.55
C LEU A 403 -10.94 -1.80 13.11
N ALA A 404 -12.16 -1.73 12.56
CA ALA A 404 -13.26 -2.64 12.86
C ALA A 404 -13.69 -3.38 11.60
N LYS A 405 -13.72 -4.71 11.64
CA LYS A 405 -14.08 -5.57 10.51
C LYS A 405 -15.34 -6.34 10.84
N PHE A 406 -16.32 -6.28 9.94
CA PHE A 406 -17.61 -6.90 10.13
C PHE A 406 -17.92 -7.88 8.99
N TRP A 407 -18.24 -9.11 9.35
CA TRP A 407 -18.89 -10.06 8.46
C TRP A 407 -20.35 -10.24 8.90
N LEU A 408 -21.30 -9.76 8.12
CA LEU A 408 -22.73 -9.95 8.37
C LEU A 408 -23.17 -11.27 7.76
N ALA A 409 -23.49 -12.24 8.62
CA ALA A 409 -23.89 -13.58 8.23
C ALA A 409 -25.41 -13.75 8.29
N ILE A 410 -25.97 -14.36 7.28
CA ILE A 410 -27.35 -14.88 7.24
C ILE A 410 -27.35 -16.30 6.70
N ASP A 411 -28.37 -17.06 7.02
CA ASP A 411 -28.60 -18.35 6.36
C ASP A 411 -29.20 -18.23 4.96
N GLN A 412 -29.22 -19.33 4.24
CA GLN A 412 -29.73 -19.37 2.87
C GLN A 412 -31.23 -19.04 2.80
N ASP A 413 -32.02 -19.51 3.76
CA ASP A 413 -33.46 -19.30 3.78
C ASP A 413 -33.80 -17.82 3.98
N THR A 414 -33.15 -17.19 4.94
CA THR A 414 -33.28 -15.74 5.18
C THR A 414 -32.81 -14.92 3.97
N GLN A 415 -31.79 -15.36 3.25
CA GLN A 415 -31.35 -14.70 2.03
C GLN A 415 -32.42 -14.76 0.95
N LEU A 416 -32.96 -15.95 0.71
CA LEU A 416 -34.01 -16.17 -0.32
C LEU A 416 -35.27 -15.35 -0.01
N GLU A 417 -35.72 -15.36 1.24
CA GLU A 417 -36.84 -14.54 1.70
C GLU A 417 -36.63 -13.06 1.38
N ARG A 418 -35.40 -12.58 1.68
CA ARG A 418 -35.05 -11.17 1.43
C ARG A 418 -34.91 -10.83 -0.04
N PHE A 419 -34.48 -11.75 -0.88
CA PHE A 419 -34.42 -11.55 -2.32
C PHE A 419 -35.85 -11.40 -2.87
N ARG A 420 -36.77 -12.30 -2.54
CA ARG A 420 -38.18 -12.24 -2.94
C ARG A 420 -38.84 -10.94 -2.47
N ALA A 421 -38.64 -10.56 -1.19
CA ALA A 421 -39.17 -9.32 -0.66
C ALA A 421 -38.59 -8.05 -1.34
N ARG A 422 -37.41 -8.12 -1.92
CA ARG A 422 -36.84 -7.03 -2.74
C ARG A 422 -37.48 -6.94 -4.10
N GLU A 423 -37.73 -8.06 -4.77
CA GLU A 423 -38.39 -8.13 -6.08
C GLU A 423 -39.82 -7.55 -5.99
N GLU A 424 -40.55 -7.88 -4.94
CA GLU A 424 -41.91 -7.43 -4.70
C GLU A 424 -42.00 -5.93 -4.32
N THR A 425 -40.90 -5.34 -3.82
CA THR A 425 -40.90 -3.94 -3.36
C THR A 425 -40.39 -3.01 -4.46
N PRO A 426 -41.22 -2.12 -5.05
CA PRO A 426 -40.87 -1.33 -6.24
C PRO A 426 -39.58 -0.52 -6.12
N PHE A 427 -39.32 0.13 -4.96
CA PHE A 427 -38.11 0.91 -4.73
C PHE A 427 -36.91 0.09 -4.27
N LYS A 428 -37.06 -1.23 -4.08
CA LYS A 428 -35.97 -2.15 -3.70
C LYS A 428 -35.55 -3.09 -4.83
N ARG A 429 -36.38 -3.30 -5.86
CA ARG A 429 -36.08 -4.18 -6.98
C ARG A 429 -34.76 -3.87 -7.71
N PHE A 430 -34.35 -2.60 -7.70
CA PHE A 430 -33.07 -2.14 -8.26
C PHE A 430 -31.83 -2.59 -7.45
N LYS A 431 -32.03 -3.23 -6.29
CA LYS A 431 -30.97 -3.73 -5.41
C LYS A 431 -30.74 -5.23 -5.56
N ILE A 432 -31.44 -5.87 -6.44
CA ILE A 432 -31.22 -7.29 -6.77
C ILE A 432 -30.70 -7.35 -8.20
N THR A 433 -29.64 -8.11 -8.40
CA THR A 433 -28.95 -8.26 -9.67
C THR A 433 -28.76 -9.76 -9.98
N GLU A 434 -28.41 -10.08 -11.23
CA GLU A 434 -28.04 -11.45 -11.61
C GLU A 434 -26.84 -11.96 -10.78
N ASP A 435 -25.94 -11.06 -10.37
CA ASP A 435 -24.81 -11.41 -9.53
C ASP A 435 -25.23 -11.93 -8.15
N ASP A 436 -26.30 -11.37 -7.54
CA ASP A 436 -26.82 -11.84 -6.26
C ASP A 436 -27.28 -13.32 -6.36
N TRP A 437 -27.95 -13.68 -7.44
CA TRP A 437 -28.39 -15.05 -7.69
C TRP A 437 -27.21 -16.00 -7.98
N ARG A 438 -26.27 -15.59 -8.82
CA ARG A 438 -25.06 -16.36 -9.11
C ARG A 438 -24.22 -16.60 -7.84
N ASN A 439 -24.09 -15.61 -6.98
CA ASN A 439 -23.38 -15.76 -5.70
C ASN A 439 -24.07 -16.76 -4.78
N ARG A 440 -25.42 -16.79 -4.79
CA ARG A 440 -26.20 -17.77 -4.04
C ARG A 440 -25.96 -19.19 -4.54
N ASP A 441 -25.87 -19.40 -5.85
CA ASP A 441 -25.58 -20.73 -6.42
C ASP A 441 -24.21 -21.27 -6.03
N LYS A 442 -23.28 -20.38 -5.67
CA LYS A 442 -21.92 -20.70 -5.19
C LYS A 442 -21.77 -20.61 -3.67
N TRP A 443 -22.87 -20.79 -2.92
CA TRP A 443 -22.89 -20.60 -1.46
C TRP A 443 -21.76 -21.30 -0.72
N ASP A 444 -21.50 -22.57 -1.04
CA ASP A 444 -20.49 -23.39 -0.35
C ASP A 444 -19.08 -22.86 -0.64
N LEU A 445 -18.81 -22.43 -1.86
CA LEU A 445 -17.52 -21.83 -2.22
C LEU A 445 -17.29 -20.50 -1.48
N TYR A 446 -18.34 -19.66 -1.38
CA TYR A 446 -18.27 -18.43 -0.59
C TYR A 446 -18.10 -18.72 0.89
N SER A 447 -18.81 -19.70 1.46
CA SER A 447 -18.67 -20.10 2.85
C SER A 447 -17.26 -20.56 3.18
N GLN A 448 -16.65 -21.36 2.31
CA GLN A 448 -15.24 -21.74 2.44
C GLN A 448 -14.31 -20.53 2.36
N ALA A 449 -14.51 -19.65 1.39
CA ALA A 449 -13.67 -18.46 1.23
C ALA A 449 -13.75 -17.53 2.46
N VAL A 450 -14.93 -17.41 3.08
CA VAL A 450 -15.13 -16.62 4.31
C VAL A 450 -14.45 -17.27 5.50
N ASN A 451 -14.60 -18.60 5.68
CA ASN A 451 -13.92 -19.32 6.75
C ASN A 451 -12.41 -19.12 6.67
N ASP A 452 -11.82 -19.29 5.47
CA ASP A 452 -10.39 -19.06 5.25
C ASP A 452 -10.00 -17.60 5.53
N MET A 453 -10.79 -16.65 5.07
CA MET A 453 -10.56 -15.21 5.29
C MET A 453 -10.52 -14.90 6.79
N VAL A 454 -11.50 -15.35 7.55
CA VAL A 454 -11.57 -15.09 8.99
C VAL A 454 -10.39 -15.72 9.71
N VAL A 455 -10.07 -16.99 9.41
CA VAL A 455 -8.95 -17.71 10.04
C VAL A 455 -7.60 -17.05 9.71
N GLN A 456 -7.38 -16.65 8.46
CA GLN A 456 -6.10 -16.11 7.98
C GLN A 456 -5.87 -14.65 8.35
N THR A 457 -6.94 -13.88 8.61
CA THR A 457 -6.83 -12.44 8.80
C THR A 457 -7.45 -11.91 10.09
N SER A 458 -7.95 -12.77 10.99
CA SER A 458 -8.38 -12.34 12.33
C SER A 458 -7.17 -12.24 13.25
N THR A 459 -6.52 -11.09 13.24
CA THR A 459 -5.32 -10.84 14.06
C THR A 459 -5.70 -10.22 15.40
N ALA A 460 -4.77 -10.25 16.38
CA ALA A 460 -4.98 -9.63 17.69
C ALA A 460 -5.21 -8.10 17.62
N ILE A 461 -4.65 -7.43 16.59
CA ILE A 461 -4.79 -6.00 16.38
C ILE A 461 -6.03 -5.62 15.55
N ALA A 462 -6.50 -6.54 14.72
CA ALA A 462 -7.64 -6.35 13.83
C ALA A 462 -8.49 -7.64 13.74
N PRO A 463 -9.22 -8.02 14.81
CA PRO A 463 -10.07 -9.21 14.78
C PRO A 463 -11.32 -8.98 13.93
N TRP A 464 -11.82 -10.06 13.32
CA TRP A 464 -13.13 -10.06 12.71
C TRP A 464 -14.25 -10.10 13.76
N THR A 465 -15.28 -9.29 13.54
CA THR A 465 -16.56 -9.40 14.23
C THR A 465 -17.56 -10.10 13.32
N LEU A 466 -17.92 -11.33 13.67
CA LEU A 466 -18.99 -12.04 13.00
C LEU A 466 -20.33 -11.56 13.58
N VAL A 467 -21.22 -11.10 12.69
CA VAL A 467 -22.49 -10.46 13.06
C VAL A 467 -23.63 -11.34 12.60
N GLU A 468 -24.40 -11.87 13.54
CA GLU A 468 -25.64 -12.61 13.29
C GLU A 468 -26.69 -11.64 12.71
N ALA A 469 -27.00 -11.80 11.42
CA ALA A 469 -27.80 -10.82 10.70
C ALA A 469 -29.14 -11.34 10.19
N ASN A 470 -29.58 -12.54 10.63
CA ASN A 470 -30.96 -13.00 10.41
C ASN A 470 -31.94 -12.01 11.03
N ASP A 471 -31.68 -11.52 12.24
CA ASP A 471 -32.41 -10.38 12.80
C ASP A 471 -31.65 -9.08 12.51
N LYS A 472 -32.24 -8.19 11.72
CA LYS A 472 -31.65 -6.91 11.36
C LYS A 472 -31.48 -5.94 12.53
N ARG A 473 -32.31 -6.06 13.57
CA ARG A 473 -32.27 -5.20 14.75
C ARG A 473 -31.07 -5.56 15.59
N PHE A 474 -30.88 -6.84 15.89
CA PHE A 474 -29.72 -7.37 16.60
C PHE A 474 -28.41 -6.98 15.90
N ALA A 475 -28.30 -7.25 14.59
CA ALA A 475 -27.12 -6.95 13.80
C ALA A 475 -26.73 -5.45 13.86
N ARG A 476 -27.69 -4.56 13.77
CA ARG A 476 -27.45 -3.10 13.79
C ARG A 476 -26.90 -2.63 15.13
N VAL A 477 -27.46 -3.11 16.24
CA VAL A 477 -26.98 -2.77 17.59
C VAL A 477 -25.57 -3.35 17.80
N LYS A 478 -25.35 -4.63 17.46
CA LYS A 478 -24.04 -5.28 17.58
C LYS A 478 -22.95 -4.51 16.85
N VAL A 479 -23.21 -4.06 15.62
CA VAL A 479 -22.24 -3.27 14.83
C VAL A 479 -21.88 -1.96 15.54
N VAL A 480 -22.86 -1.16 16.00
CA VAL A 480 -22.56 0.12 16.65
C VAL A 480 -21.83 -0.09 17.98
N ARG A 481 -22.25 -1.09 18.76
CA ARG A 481 -21.60 -1.47 20.02
C ARG A 481 -20.15 -1.86 19.82
N THR A 482 -19.85 -2.68 18.83
CA THR A 482 -18.47 -3.11 18.53
C THR A 482 -17.57 -1.93 18.16
N LEU A 483 -18.09 -0.94 17.41
CA LEU A 483 -17.34 0.28 17.11
C LEU A 483 -17.00 1.07 18.38
N ASN A 484 -17.97 1.20 19.29
CA ASN A 484 -17.74 1.87 20.57
C ASN A 484 -16.67 1.18 21.40
N GLU A 485 -16.77 -0.13 21.56
CA GLU A 485 -15.80 -0.94 22.29
C GLU A 485 -14.39 -0.88 21.67
N ALA A 486 -14.29 -0.84 20.33
CA ALA A 486 -13.01 -0.71 19.64
C ALA A 486 -12.35 0.65 19.92
N LEU A 487 -13.13 1.73 19.89
CA LEU A 487 -12.64 3.08 20.23
C LEU A 487 -12.22 3.20 21.69
N GLU A 488 -13.02 2.67 22.62
CA GLU A 488 -12.68 2.69 24.05
C GLU A 488 -11.40 1.94 24.34
N ARG A 489 -11.24 0.72 23.78
CA ARG A 489 -9.97 -0.03 23.92
C ARG A 489 -8.77 0.74 23.37
N ALA A 490 -8.94 1.52 22.31
CA ALA A 490 -7.86 2.35 21.77
C ALA A 490 -7.54 3.53 22.70
N TYR A 491 -8.56 4.12 23.34
CA TYR A 491 -8.39 5.23 24.27
C TYR A 491 -7.74 4.83 25.60
N ASP A 492 -7.89 3.58 26.02
CA ASP A 492 -7.29 3.05 27.25
C ASP A 492 -5.80 2.73 27.08
N LYS A 493 -5.34 2.52 25.85
CA LYS A 493 -3.95 2.21 25.51
C LYS A 493 -3.09 3.44 25.24
N GLY A 494 -3.66 4.62 25.05
CA GLY A 494 -3.02 5.89 24.67
C GLY A 494 -3.24 6.99 25.69
#